data_0dfbcea3fec794c0c752abcf26cad445
#
_entry.id   0dfbcea3fec794c0c752abcf26cad445
#
_cell.length_a   1.000
_cell.length_b   1.000
_cell.length_c   1.000
_cell.angle_alpha   90.00
_cell.angle_beta   90.00
_cell.angle_gamma   90.00
#
_symmetry.space_group_name_H-M   'P 1'
#
loop_
_entity.id
_entity.type
_entity.pdbx_description
1 polymer ?
#
loop_
_entity_poly.entity_id
_entity_poly.type
_entity_poly.pdbx_seq_one_letter_code
_entity_poly.pdbx_strand_id
1 'polypeptide(L)'
;MATNDNVVFYQRLLGAGGLLLVAYLVFRIIEPFLGPIAWALFIGFLLQPAQANLTKSMRGRASASAFTLTILVLVLFLGPLTAIAIAFARQATELAGRLQNWVGGQQAATLRQLDQIPGVGRMLEWLDTNLQITTTQVQSWLVEGGRNLFQQLAGYGGTAFLGAVGTVLAFTVMLFILFFIIRDGRAIARLGSTLVPLPAERREALAERLASVTRAVVRGTVLTSVIQGTLLGIGFAVIGLPAPVVFGVLAAVLSVVPFGGTALVWVPALATLMIQGSYGQAVGILVVGVIVSSVDNFVKPLLISGRSPLPTLAVFIGVLGGLAAFGFIGLFVGPVVIALVLALIEFAREKRP
;
A
#
# COMPACT_ATOMS: atom_id res chain seq x y z
N MET A 1 44.57 -12.95 44.88
CA MET A 1 44.35 -13.14 43.46
C MET A 1 42.86 -13.06 43.02
N ALA A 2 41.89 -13.32 43.87
CA ALA A 2 40.46 -13.32 43.54
C ALA A 2 39.79 -11.94 43.34
N THR A 3 40.42 -10.84 43.78
CA THR A 3 39.84 -9.47 43.68
C THR A 3 39.96 -8.82 42.29
N ASN A 4 40.93 -9.25 41.49
CA ASN A 4 41.15 -8.67 40.17
C ASN A 4 40.19 -9.21 39.11
N ASP A 5 39.78 -10.46 39.21
CA ASP A 5 38.84 -11.10 38.27
C ASP A 5 37.40 -10.52 38.38
N ASN A 6 36.99 -10.17 39.57
CA ASN A 6 35.71 -9.53 39.80
C ASN A 6 35.65 -8.12 39.22
N VAL A 7 36.72 -7.33 39.34
CA VAL A 7 36.80 -5.99 38.78
C VAL A 7 36.76 -6.03 37.24
N VAL A 8 37.49 -6.95 36.63
CA VAL A 8 37.49 -7.15 35.19
C VAL A 8 36.10 -7.65 34.71
N PHE A 9 35.44 -8.50 35.47
CA PHE A 9 34.07 -8.96 35.18
C PHE A 9 33.06 -7.80 35.21
N TYR A 10 33.08 -6.96 36.26
CA TYR A 10 32.20 -5.78 36.33
C TYR A 10 32.49 -4.75 35.25
N GLN A 11 33.77 -4.51 34.89
CA GLN A 11 34.12 -3.63 33.80
C GLN A 11 33.58 -4.15 32.42
N ARG A 12 33.67 -5.46 32.17
CA ARG A 12 33.14 -6.07 30.98
C ARG A 12 31.59 -6.01 30.96
N LEU A 13 30.95 -6.24 32.09
CA LEU A 13 29.50 -6.15 32.24
C LEU A 13 28.99 -4.72 32.02
N LEU A 14 29.66 -3.72 32.62
CA LEU A 14 29.36 -2.30 32.40
C LEU A 14 29.61 -1.86 30.95
N GLY A 15 30.71 -2.33 30.36
CA GLY A 15 31.00 -2.08 28.96
C GLY A 15 29.97 -2.68 28.01
N ALA A 16 29.59 -3.94 28.25
CA ALA A 16 28.52 -4.59 27.47
C ALA A 16 27.17 -3.91 27.67
N GLY A 17 26.82 -3.52 28.90
CA GLY A 17 25.61 -2.78 29.21
C GLY A 17 25.58 -1.40 28.53
N GLY A 18 26.70 -0.68 28.57
CA GLY A 18 26.86 0.61 27.88
C GLY A 18 26.72 0.46 26.36
N LEU A 19 27.32 -0.58 25.78
CA LEU A 19 27.24 -0.86 24.34
C LEU A 19 25.82 -1.24 23.92
N LEU A 20 25.11 -2.03 24.71
CA LEU A 20 23.70 -2.38 24.48
C LEU A 20 22.80 -1.14 24.60
N LEU A 21 23.05 -0.25 25.56
CA LEU A 21 22.31 1.00 25.71
C LEU A 21 22.51 1.89 24.47
N VAL A 22 23.75 2.06 24.02
CA VAL A 22 24.05 2.84 22.81
C VAL A 22 23.39 2.20 21.59
N ALA A 23 23.49 0.90 21.43
CA ALA A 23 22.83 0.18 20.34
C ALA A 23 21.30 0.36 20.37
N TYR A 24 20.69 0.29 21.54
CA TYR A 24 19.27 0.56 21.72
C TYR A 24 18.89 2.00 21.37
N LEU A 25 19.67 2.99 21.81
CA LEU A 25 19.41 4.40 21.48
C LEU A 25 19.55 4.65 19.97
N VAL A 26 20.58 4.08 19.35
CA VAL A 26 20.78 4.16 17.89
C VAL A 26 19.60 3.50 17.16
N PHE A 27 19.15 2.33 17.62
CA PHE A 27 17.97 1.66 17.05
C PHE A 27 16.72 2.54 17.16
N ARG A 28 16.45 3.14 18.32
CA ARG A 28 15.31 4.04 18.54
C ARG A 28 15.34 5.29 17.66
N ILE A 29 16.54 5.81 17.36
CA ILE A 29 16.71 6.94 16.44
C ILE A 29 16.42 6.51 14.98
N ILE A 30 16.83 5.30 14.60
CA ILE A 30 16.68 4.80 13.22
C ILE A 30 15.27 4.24 12.97
N GLU A 31 14.61 3.72 13.99
CA GLU A 31 13.31 3.05 13.91
C GLU A 31 12.27 3.79 13.04
N PRO A 32 12.01 5.11 13.23
CA PRO A 32 11.04 5.84 12.40
C PRO A 32 11.47 5.99 10.93
N PHE A 33 12.76 5.81 10.64
CA PHE A 33 13.30 5.91 9.28
C PHE A 33 13.37 4.57 8.55
N LEU A 34 13.13 3.45 9.24
CA LEU A 34 13.21 2.11 8.63
C LEU A 34 12.26 1.96 7.43
N GLY A 35 11.04 2.47 7.53
CA GLY A 35 10.09 2.48 6.42
C GLY A 35 10.59 3.31 5.21
N PRO A 36 10.89 4.60 5.39
CA PRO A 36 11.52 5.43 4.35
C PRO A 36 12.79 4.83 3.74
N ILE A 37 13.68 4.27 4.55
CA ILE A 37 14.92 3.61 4.07
C ILE A 37 14.57 2.39 3.20
N ALA A 38 13.66 1.53 3.67
CA ALA A 38 13.26 0.33 2.95
C ALA A 38 12.63 0.67 1.59
N TRP A 39 11.77 1.69 1.54
CA TRP A 39 11.22 2.20 0.30
C TRP A 39 12.28 2.78 -0.63
N ALA A 40 13.19 3.58 -0.10
CA ALA A 40 14.28 4.17 -0.88
C ALA A 40 15.21 3.09 -1.46
N LEU A 41 15.55 2.06 -0.67
CA LEU A 41 16.34 0.91 -1.14
C LEU A 41 15.61 0.15 -2.24
N PHE A 42 14.33 -0.13 -2.05
CA PHE A 42 13.50 -0.86 -3.00
C PHE A 42 13.36 -0.10 -4.33
N ILE A 43 12.95 1.17 -4.29
CA ILE A 43 12.80 2.01 -5.48
C ILE A 43 14.17 2.26 -6.13
N GLY A 44 15.21 2.51 -5.34
CA GLY A 44 16.56 2.70 -5.84
C GLY A 44 17.10 1.47 -6.57
N PHE A 45 16.83 0.27 -6.05
CA PHE A 45 17.17 -0.99 -6.74
C PHE A 45 16.46 -1.10 -8.10
N LEU A 46 15.18 -0.74 -8.17
CA LEU A 46 14.40 -0.77 -9.41
C LEU A 46 14.90 0.22 -10.46
N LEU A 47 15.32 1.40 -10.00
CA LEU A 47 15.77 2.48 -10.88
C LEU A 47 17.24 2.35 -11.30
N GLN A 48 17.99 1.37 -10.76
CA GLN A 48 19.39 1.14 -11.14
C GLN A 48 19.63 1.05 -12.65
N PRO A 49 18.85 0.27 -13.45
CA PRO A 49 19.03 0.21 -14.89
C PRO A 49 18.71 1.55 -15.57
N ALA A 50 17.68 2.25 -15.11
CA ALA A 50 17.32 3.57 -15.61
C ALA A 50 18.41 4.61 -15.29
N GLN A 51 18.96 4.57 -14.08
CA GLN A 51 20.09 5.41 -13.68
C GLN A 51 21.32 5.19 -14.56
N ALA A 52 21.66 3.93 -14.84
CA ALA A 52 22.82 3.62 -15.68
C ALA A 52 22.67 4.19 -17.09
N ASN A 53 21.47 4.05 -17.68
CA ASN A 53 21.18 4.56 -19.02
C ASN A 53 21.14 6.10 -19.04
N LEU A 54 20.47 6.72 -18.06
CA LEU A 54 20.35 8.16 -17.98
C LEU A 54 21.71 8.85 -17.71
N THR A 55 22.52 8.26 -16.85
CA THR A 55 23.88 8.76 -16.59
C THR A 55 24.75 8.75 -17.84
N LYS A 56 24.65 7.69 -18.67
CA LYS A 56 25.32 7.63 -19.98
C LYS A 56 24.83 8.76 -20.90
N SER A 57 23.54 8.97 -20.99
CA SER A 57 22.93 10.05 -21.81
C SER A 57 23.32 11.44 -21.31
N MET A 58 23.47 11.61 -19.98
CA MET A 58 23.85 12.89 -19.34
C MET A 58 25.38 13.08 -19.20
N ARG A 59 26.17 12.47 -20.09
CA ARG A 59 27.65 12.61 -20.14
C ARG A 59 28.33 12.25 -18.82
N GLY A 60 27.88 11.22 -18.11
CA GLY A 60 28.48 10.75 -16.86
C GLY A 60 28.07 11.51 -15.59
N ARG A 61 27.14 12.47 -15.66
CA ARG A 61 26.68 13.27 -14.51
C ARG A 61 25.73 12.47 -13.62
N ALA A 62 26.26 11.62 -12.74
CA ALA A 62 25.48 10.75 -11.87
C ALA A 62 24.52 11.52 -10.94
N SER A 63 24.91 12.68 -10.42
CA SER A 63 24.07 13.50 -9.54
C SER A 63 22.87 14.09 -10.29
N ALA A 64 23.06 14.56 -11.51
CA ALA A 64 21.97 15.12 -12.31
C ALA A 64 20.97 14.05 -12.72
N SER A 65 21.42 12.86 -13.14
CA SER A 65 20.53 11.75 -13.46
C SER A 65 19.79 11.22 -12.24
N ALA A 66 20.46 11.14 -11.06
CA ALA A 66 19.80 10.77 -9.81
C ALA A 66 18.70 11.78 -9.40
N PHE A 67 19.00 13.08 -9.51
CA PHE A 67 18.02 14.13 -9.23
C PHE A 67 16.80 14.03 -10.16
N THR A 68 17.03 13.87 -11.47
CA THR A 68 15.93 13.71 -12.45
C THR A 68 15.04 12.51 -12.12
N LEU A 69 15.63 11.36 -11.77
CA LEU A 69 14.86 10.18 -11.39
C LEU A 69 14.12 10.36 -10.07
N THR A 70 14.72 11.05 -9.09
CA THR A 70 14.05 11.37 -7.83
C THR A 70 12.85 12.28 -8.04
N ILE A 71 12.97 13.30 -8.88
CA ILE A 71 11.85 14.17 -9.27
C ILE A 71 10.78 13.38 -10.04
N LEU A 72 11.18 12.48 -10.92
CA LEU A 72 10.24 11.60 -11.61
C LEU A 72 9.42 10.75 -10.64
N VAL A 73 10.07 10.17 -9.62
CA VAL A 73 9.39 9.42 -8.55
C VAL A 73 8.45 10.33 -7.77
N LEU A 74 8.89 11.54 -7.41
CA LEU A 74 8.06 12.53 -6.73
C LEU A 74 6.77 12.80 -7.52
N VAL A 75 6.89 13.12 -8.81
CA VAL A 75 5.74 13.44 -9.68
C VAL A 75 4.83 12.23 -9.87
N LEU A 76 5.41 11.04 -10.06
CA LEU A 76 4.67 9.80 -10.28
C LEU A 76 3.84 9.40 -9.05
N PHE A 77 4.31 9.69 -7.84
CA PHE A 77 3.59 9.39 -6.60
C PHE A 77 2.68 10.53 -6.16
N LEU A 78 3.17 11.79 -6.20
CA LEU A 78 2.39 12.94 -5.76
C LEU A 78 1.23 13.25 -6.72
N GLY A 79 1.42 13.06 -8.03
CA GLY A 79 0.39 13.34 -9.03
C GLY A 79 -0.91 12.56 -8.78
N PRO A 80 -0.89 11.22 -8.78
CA PRO A 80 -2.07 10.42 -8.46
C PRO A 80 -2.62 10.68 -7.06
N LEU A 81 -1.74 10.83 -6.05
CA LEU A 81 -2.17 11.06 -4.67
C LEU A 81 -2.92 12.37 -4.51
N THR A 82 -2.44 13.44 -5.13
CA THR A 82 -3.14 14.74 -5.13
C THR A 82 -4.45 14.68 -5.90
N ALA A 83 -4.50 13.98 -7.04
CA ALA A 83 -5.73 13.79 -7.79
C ALA A 83 -6.80 13.05 -6.97
N ILE A 84 -6.41 11.99 -6.24
CA ILE A 84 -7.28 11.24 -5.32
C ILE A 84 -7.74 12.14 -4.19
N ALA A 85 -6.83 12.87 -3.55
CA ALA A 85 -7.16 13.76 -2.43
C ALA A 85 -8.15 14.85 -2.83
N ILE A 86 -7.97 15.47 -4.00
CA ILE A 86 -8.89 16.48 -4.54
C ILE A 86 -10.25 15.86 -4.87
N ALA A 87 -10.28 14.69 -5.51
CA ALA A 87 -11.52 14.00 -5.84
C ALA A 87 -12.29 13.63 -4.57
N PHE A 88 -11.58 13.09 -3.57
CA PHE A 88 -12.17 12.76 -2.27
C PHE A 88 -12.70 13.99 -1.53
N ALA A 89 -11.92 15.08 -1.49
CA ALA A 89 -12.34 16.32 -0.84
C ALA A 89 -13.61 16.89 -1.48
N ARG A 90 -13.71 16.91 -2.82
CA ARG A 90 -14.91 17.35 -3.55
C ARG A 90 -16.12 16.47 -3.21
N GLN A 91 -15.96 15.16 -3.22
CA GLN A 91 -17.05 14.23 -2.89
C GLN A 91 -17.47 14.34 -1.43
N ALA A 92 -16.52 14.51 -0.51
CA ALA A 92 -16.82 14.69 0.91
C ALA A 92 -17.60 15.98 1.19
N THR A 93 -17.25 17.10 0.53
CA THR A 93 -17.99 18.37 0.65
C THR A 93 -19.38 18.28 0.04
N GLU A 94 -19.53 17.60 -1.09
CA GLU A 94 -20.83 17.37 -1.73
C GLU A 94 -21.73 16.46 -0.87
N LEU A 95 -21.16 15.39 -0.29
CA LEU A 95 -21.88 14.51 0.62
C LEU A 95 -22.28 15.23 1.91
N ALA A 96 -21.38 16.03 2.48
CA ALA A 96 -21.66 16.84 3.65
C ALA A 96 -22.79 17.86 3.39
N GLY A 97 -22.78 18.52 2.22
CA GLY A 97 -23.87 19.42 1.79
C GLY A 97 -25.19 18.70 1.62
N ARG A 98 -25.20 17.51 1.02
CA ARG A 98 -26.42 16.67 0.88
C ARG A 98 -26.95 16.21 2.25
N LEU A 99 -26.05 15.79 3.15
CA LEU A 99 -26.41 15.41 4.52
C LEU A 99 -26.94 16.58 5.33
N GLN A 100 -26.33 17.76 5.24
CA GLN A 100 -26.82 18.99 5.90
C GLN A 100 -28.23 19.37 5.39
N ASN A 101 -28.45 19.32 4.09
CA ASN A 101 -29.78 19.57 3.50
C ASN A 101 -30.79 18.48 3.92
N TRP A 102 -30.34 17.25 4.10
CA TRP A 102 -31.18 16.14 4.55
C TRP A 102 -31.54 16.27 6.04
N VAL A 103 -30.61 16.69 6.90
CA VAL A 103 -30.80 16.89 8.34
C VAL A 103 -31.49 18.25 8.65
N GLY A 104 -31.30 19.26 7.79
CA GLY A 104 -31.62 20.65 8.10
C GLY A 104 -33.01 21.14 7.73
N GLY A 105 -33.89 20.38 7.09
CA GLY A 105 -35.16 21.00 6.83
C GLY A 105 -36.23 20.32 5.99
N GLN A 106 -35.98 19.21 5.31
CA GLN A 106 -37.03 18.59 4.49
C GLN A 106 -37.24 17.09 4.83
N GLN A 107 -37.16 16.78 6.13
CA GLN A 107 -37.36 15.41 6.62
C GLN A 107 -38.71 14.80 6.23
N ALA A 108 -39.76 15.59 6.16
CA ALA A 108 -41.10 15.10 5.81
C ALA A 108 -41.29 14.81 4.32
N ALA A 109 -40.56 15.51 3.43
CA ALA A 109 -40.70 15.32 1.98
C ALA A 109 -39.88 14.11 1.48
N THR A 110 -38.68 13.90 2.02
CA THR A 110 -37.78 12.82 1.58
C THR A 110 -38.28 11.44 2.00
N LEU A 111 -39.00 11.33 3.10
CA LEU A 111 -39.55 10.05 3.58
C LEU A 111 -40.83 9.64 2.87
N ARG A 112 -41.62 10.58 2.39
CA ARG A 112 -42.73 10.30 1.46
C ARG A 112 -42.22 9.82 0.09
N GLN A 113 -40.95 10.15 -0.25
CA GLN A 113 -40.29 9.62 -1.44
C GLN A 113 -39.76 8.19 -1.25
N LEU A 114 -39.38 7.80 -0.04
CA LEU A 114 -38.96 6.42 0.28
C LEU A 114 -40.16 5.43 0.19
N ASP A 115 -41.34 5.86 0.55
CA ASP A 115 -42.59 5.08 0.36
C ASP A 115 -42.91 4.82 -1.13
N GLN A 116 -42.37 5.65 -2.03
CA GLN A 116 -42.56 5.49 -3.49
C GLN A 116 -41.55 4.56 -4.14
N ILE A 117 -40.52 4.11 -3.42
CA ILE A 117 -39.54 3.15 -3.95
C ILE A 117 -40.15 1.75 -3.90
N PRO A 118 -40.31 1.07 -5.05
CA PRO A 118 -40.90 -0.27 -5.08
C PRO A 118 -40.06 -1.24 -4.23
N GLY A 119 -40.62 -1.73 -3.14
CA GLY A 119 -39.97 -2.64 -2.18
C GLY A 119 -39.66 -2.01 -0.82
N VAL A 120 -39.32 -0.71 -0.72
CA VAL A 120 -39.05 -0.04 0.58
C VAL A 120 -40.38 0.19 1.33
N GLY A 121 -41.43 0.61 0.67
CA GLY A 121 -42.78 0.74 1.27
C GLY A 121 -43.29 -0.57 1.86
N ARG A 122 -43.19 -1.68 1.11
CA ARG A 122 -43.56 -3.04 1.60
C ARG A 122 -42.70 -3.48 2.80
N MET A 123 -41.43 -3.13 2.81
CA MET A 123 -40.53 -3.46 3.92
C MET A 123 -40.87 -2.64 5.17
N LEU A 124 -41.22 -1.38 5.01
CA LEU A 124 -41.64 -0.52 6.12
C LEU A 124 -42.99 -0.96 6.69
N GLU A 125 -43.95 -1.31 5.85
CA GLU A 125 -45.24 -1.90 6.27
C GLU A 125 -45.03 -3.25 6.99
N TRP A 126 -44.12 -4.09 6.51
CA TRP A 126 -43.79 -5.36 7.15
C TRP A 126 -43.14 -5.16 8.52
N LEU A 127 -42.23 -4.17 8.66
CA LEU A 127 -41.60 -3.79 9.93
C LEU A 127 -42.62 -3.26 10.94
N ASP A 128 -43.55 -2.42 10.50
CA ASP A 128 -44.59 -1.86 11.35
C ASP A 128 -45.57 -2.97 11.82
N THR A 129 -45.97 -3.88 10.92
CA THR A 129 -46.93 -4.94 11.20
C THR A 129 -46.37 -6.07 12.06
N ASN A 130 -45.09 -6.49 11.82
CA ASN A 130 -44.52 -7.67 12.45
C ASN A 130 -43.59 -7.38 13.65
N LEU A 131 -42.96 -6.21 13.67
CA LEU A 131 -41.98 -5.85 14.70
C LEU A 131 -42.38 -4.62 15.52
N GLN A 132 -43.57 -4.01 15.23
CA GLN A 132 -44.07 -2.78 15.89
C GLN A 132 -43.04 -1.63 15.84
N ILE A 133 -42.19 -1.62 14.81
CA ILE A 133 -41.21 -0.58 14.57
C ILE A 133 -41.84 0.49 13.70
N THR A 134 -42.24 1.60 14.30
CA THR A 134 -42.86 2.70 13.58
C THR A 134 -41.87 3.40 12.64
N THR A 135 -42.38 3.90 11.51
CA THR A 135 -41.61 4.72 10.55
C THR A 135 -40.86 5.86 11.21
N THR A 136 -41.39 6.42 12.27
CA THR A 136 -40.75 7.46 13.10
C THR A 136 -39.51 6.95 13.86
N GLN A 137 -39.51 5.70 14.31
CA GLN A 137 -38.36 5.08 14.97
C GLN A 137 -37.25 4.77 13.95
N VAL A 138 -37.60 4.27 12.77
CA VAL A 138 -36.63 4.08 11.68
C VAL A 138 -35.99 5.41 11.28
N GLN A 139 -36.80 6.48 11.24
CA GLN A 139 -36.31 7.84 10.97
C GLN A 139 -35.33 8.34 12.02
N SER A 140 -35.67 8.18 13.31
CA SER A 140 -34.76 8.62 14.38
C SER A 140 -33.43 7.88 14.35
N TRP A 141 -33.45 6.57 14.09
CA TRP A 141 -32.22 5.78 13.96
C TRP A 141 -31.38 6.18 12.76
N LEU A 142 -31.97 6.50 11.61
CA LEU A 142 -31.27 6.97 10.43
C LEU A 142 -30.64 8.36 10.65
N VAL A 143 -31.37 9.28 11.29
CA VAL A 143 -30.88 10.62 11.61
C VAL A 143 -29.78 10.57 12.67
N GLU A 144 -29.97 9.78 13.73
CA GLU A 144 -29.01 9.63 14.81
C GLU A 144 -27.77 8.87 14.36
N GLY A 145 -27.94 7.80 13.58
CA GLY A 145 -26.84 7.07 12.93
C GLY A 145 -26.05 7.95 11.95
N GLY A 146 -26.73 8.75 11.14
CA GLY A 146 -26.10 9.73 10.25
C GLY A 146 -25.32 10.81 11.01
N ARG A 147 -25.90 11.33 12.10
CA ARG A 147 -25.23 12.32 12.98
C ARG A 147 -24.01 11.73 13.68
N ASN A 148 -24.11 10.52 14.20
CA ASN A 148 -23.00 9.81 14.85
C ASN A 148 -21.87 9.50 13.86
N LEU A 149 -22.19 9.06 12.64
CA LEU A 149 -21.24 8.88 11.56
C LEU A 149 -20.53 10.18 11.19
N PHE A 150 -21.28 11.29 11.06
CA PHE A 150 -20.71 12.59 10.76
C PHE A 150 -19.79 13.08 11.88
N GLN A 151 -20.18 12.93 13.15
CA GLN A 151 -19.34 13.28 14.30
C GLN A 151 -18.07 12.44 14.37
N GLN A 152 -18.16 11.15 14.09
CA GLN A 152 -16.97 10.28 14.01
C GLN A 152 -16.06 10.71 12.86
N LEU A 153 -16.59 10.94 11.66
CA LEU A 153 -15.80 11.40 10.50
C LEU A 153 -15.17 12.78 10.76
N ALA A 154 -15.87 13.70 11.39
CA ALA A 154 -15.34 15.01 11.79
C ALA A 154 -14.24 14.87 12.85
N GLY A 155 -14.38 13.94 13.79
CA GLY A 155 -13.37 13.64 14.81
C GLY A 155 -12.06 13.07 14.22
N TYR A 156 -12.15 12.32 13.13
CA TYR A 156 -10.97 11.80 12.42
C TYR A 156 -10.19 12.90 11.64
N GLY A 157 -10.77 14.08 11.40
CA GLY A 157 -10.13 15.15 10.63
C GLY A 157 -8.78 15.60 11.21
N GLY A 158 -8.68 15.72 12.53
CA GLY A 158 -7.43 16.10 13.22
C GLY A 158 -6.35 15.02 13.14
N THR A 159 -6.72 13.77 13.39
CA THR A 159 -5.79 12.62 13.31
C THR A 159 -5.36 12.32 11.87
N ALA A 160 -6.25 12.50 10.91
CA ALA A 160 -5.94 12.39 9.48
C ALA A 160 -4.96 13.48 9.03
N PHE A 161 -5.12 14.71 9.52
CA PHE A 161 -4.19 15.81 9.24
C PHE A 161 -2.78 15.51 9.77
N LEU A 162 -2.67 15.11 11.04
CA LEU A 162 -1.37 14.73 11.64
C LEU A 162 -0.74 13.52 10.93
N GLY A 163 -1.55 12.54 10.56
CA GLY A 163 -1.12 11.40 9.75
C GLY A 163 -0.63 11.81 8.36
N ALA A 164 -1.29 12.77 7.71
CA ALA A 164 -0.86 13.31 6.42
C ALA A 164 0.48 14.04 6.53
N VAL A 165 0.67 14.88 7.57
CA VAL A 165 1.94 15.56 7.82
C VAL A 165 3.08 14.55 8.05
N GLY A 166 2.83 13.51 8.87
CA GLY A 166 3.80 12.43 9.10
C GLY A 166 4.15 11.69 7.82
N THR A 167 3.15 11.41 6.97
CA THR A 167 3.35 10.75 5.68
C THR A 167 4.18 11.61 4.73
N VAL A 168 3.90 12.91 4.62
CA VAL A 168 4.68 13.85 3.80
C VAL A 168 6.12 13.93 4.28
N LEU A 169 6.34 13.98 5.59
CA LEU A 169 7.69 13.98 6.16
C LEU A 169 8.43 12.68 5.85
N ALA A 170 7.80 11.52 6.08
CA ALA A 170 8.38 10.21 5.77
C ALA A 170 8.70 10.06 4.28
N PHE A 171 7.83 10.57 3.41
CA PHE A 171 8.03 10.57 1.97
C PHE A 171 9.19 11.49 1.55
N THR A 172 9.30 12.67 2.16
CA THR A 172 10.42 13.60 1.93
C THR A 172 11.75 12.97 2.33
N VAL A 173 11.80 12.35 3.50
CA VAL A 173 12.99 11.60 3.97
C VAL A 173 13.31 10.45 3.02
N MET A 174 12.31 9.71 2.58
CA MET A 174 12.49 8.64 1.58
C MET A 174 13.09 9.17 0.28
N LEU A 175 12.60 10.28 -0.27
CA LEU A 175 13.14 10.88 -1.49
C LEU A 175 14.59 11.35 -1.32
N PHE A 176 14.89 11.93 -0.16
CA PHE A 176 16.27 12.35 0.18
C PHE A 176 17.21 11.14 0.18
N ILE A 177 16.84 10.08 0.88
CA ILE A 177 17.63 8.83 0.93
C ILE A 177 17.71 8.20 -0.46
N LEU A 178 16.61 8.18 -1.21
CA LEU A 178 16.53 7.65 -2.58
C LEU A 178 17.53 8.33 -3.51
N PHE A 179 17.63 9.64 -3.45
CA PHE A 179 18.62 10.38 -4.24
C PHE A 179 20.05 9.84 -4.03
N PHE A 180 20.47 9.65 -2.78
CA PHE A 180 21.79 9.10 -2.47
C PHE A 180 21.96 7.65 -2.88
N ILE A 181 20.91 6.82 -2.69
CA ILE A 181 20.91 5.41 -3.12
C ILE A 181 21.03 5.31 -4.64
N ILE A 182 20.32 6.13 -5.40
CA ILE A 182 20.41 6.14 -6.86
C ILE A 182 21.80 6.63 -7.30
N ARG A 183 22.31 7.70 -6.69
CA ARG A 183 23.61 8.28 -7.03
C ARG A 183 24.78 7.35 -6.69
N ASP A 184 24.78 6.82 -5.47
CA ASP A 184 25.93 6.12 -4.88
C ASP A 184 25.70 4.60 -4.75
N GLY A 185 24.62 4.05 -5.33
CA GLY A 185 24.16 2.68 -5.11
C GLY A 185 25.21 1.60 -5.34
N ARG A 186 26.12 1.80 -6.31
CA ARG A 186 27.24 0.86 -6.53
C ARG A 186 28.25 0.87 -5.39
N ALA A 187 28.52 2.03 -4.80
CA ALA A 187 29.44 2.16 -3.65
C ALA A 187 28.79 1.56 -2.40
N ILE A 188 27.51 1.84 -2.18
CA ILE A 188 26.73 1.30 -1.06
C ILE A 188 26.63 -0.25 -1.16
N ALA A 189 26.35 -0.78 -2.34
CA ALA A 189 26.29 -2.24 -2.56
C ALA A 189 27.66 -2.92 -2.29
N ARG A 190 28.78 -2.31 -2.72
CA ARG A 190 30.12 -2.81 -2.41
C ARG A 190 30.39 -2.80 -0.91
N LEU A 191 30.12 -1.67 -0.24
CA LEU A 191 30.30 -1.56 1.20
C LEU A 191 29.43 -2.60 1.94
N GLY A 192 28.16 -2.73 1.57
CA GLY A 192 27.26 -3.75 2.15
C GLY A 192 27.78 -5.17 1.93
N SER A 193 28.33 -5.46 0.76
CA SER A 193 28.88 -6.80 0.47
C SER A 193 30.13 -7.13 1.32
N THR A 194 30.92 -6.16 1.73
CA THR A 194 32.09 -6.40 2.60
C THR A 194 31.71 -6.70 4.05
N LEU A 195 30.53 -6.26 4.50
CA LEU A 195 30.02 -6.51 5.84
C LEU A 195 29.46 -7.93 6.02
N VAL A 196 29.16 -8.63 4.92
CA VAL A 196 28.61 -9.98 4.98
C VAL A 196 29.74 -11.00 5.11
N PRO A 197 29.82 -11.77 6.23
CA PRO A 197 30.93 -12.71 6.48
C PRO A 197 30.72 -14.02 5.70
N LEU A 198 30.59 -13.94 4.39
CA LEU A 198 30.46 -15.08 3.48
C LEU A 198 31.58 -15.08 2.44
N PRO A 199 32.00 -16.24 1.92
CA PRO A 199 32.89 -16.35 0.76
C PRO A 199 32.32 -15.58 -0.44
N ALA A 200 33.19 -15.06 -1.31
CA ALA A 200 32.81 -14.20 -2.43
C ALA A 200 31.73 -14.85 -3.34
N GLU A 201 31.89 -16.13 -3.68
CA GLU A 201 30.96 -16.90 -4.50
C GLU A 201 29.55 -16.97 -3.87
N ARG A 202 29.48 -17.22 -2.56
CA ARG A 202 28.20 -17.30 -1.85
C ARG A 202 27.53 -15.92 -1.70
N ARG A 203 28.32 -14.85 -1.53
CA ARG A 203 27.80 -13.48 -1.51
C ARG A 203 27.16 -13.11 -2.84
N GLU A 204 27.82 -13.48 -3.96
CA GLU A 204 27.33 -13.21 -5.30
C GLU A 204 26.06 -14.00 -5.60
N ALA A 205 26.04 -15.28 -5.27
CA ALA A 205 24.86 -16.13 -5.40
C ALA A 205 23.68 -15.62 -4.56
N LEU A 206 23.93 -15.18 -3.32
CA LEU A 206 22.90 -14.60 -2.47
C LEU A 206 22.36 -13.30 -3.06
N ALA A 207 23.23 -12.38 -3.48
CA ALA A 207 22.83 -11.11 -4.08
C ALA A 207 21.99 -11.33 -5.35
N GLU A 208 22.38 -12.25 -6.23
CA GLU A 208 21.61 -12.57 -7.44
C GLU A 208 20.25 -13.21 -7.11
N ARG A 209 20.19 -14.10 -6.12
CA ARG A 209 18.92 -14.70 -5.66
C ARG A 209 17.97 -13.66 -5.10
N LEU A 210 18.43 -12.74 -4.23
CA LEU A 210 17.63 -11.66 -3.71
C LEU A 210 17.18 -10.69 -4.81
N ALA A 211 18.07 -10.35 -5.73
CA ALA A 211 17.76 -9.51 -6.87
C ALA A 211 16.72 -10.16 -7.80
N SER A 212 16.81 -11.48 -8.05
CA SER A 212 15.86 -12.20 -8.89
C SER A 212 14.47 -12.24 -8.27
N VAL A 213 14.37 -12.50 -6.97
CA VAL A 213 13.09 -12.47 -6.22
C VAL A 213 12.48 -11.07 -6.26
N THR A 214 13.27 -10.04 -5.97
CA THR A 214 12.79 -8.65 -6.01
C THR A 214 12.26 -8.29 -7.41
N ARG A 215 13.01 -8.61 -8.45
CA ARG A 215 12.58 -8.39 -9.85
C ARG A 215 11.31 -9.14 -10.20
N ALA A 216 11.17 -10.39 -9.74
CA ALA A 216 9.98 -11.20 -9.99
C ALA A 216 8.73 -10.61 -9.33
N VAL A 217 8.81 -10.24 -8.06
CA VAL A 217 7.70 -9.62 -7.31
C VAL A 217 7.29 -8.31 -7.95
N VAL A 218 8.25 -7.45 -8.31
CA VAL A 218 7.96 -6.16 -8.94
C VAL A 218 7.32 -6.33 -10.31
N ARG A 219 7.93 -7.14 -11.17
CA ARG A 219 7.38 -7.37 -12.53
C ARG A 219 5.96 -7.95 -12.44
N GLY A 220 5.76 -8.92 -11.55
CA GLY A 220 4.43 -9.49 -11.29
C GLY A 220 3.44 -8.43 -10.85
N THR A 221 3.79 -7.59 -9.88
CA THR A 221 2.93 -6.52 -9.36
C THR A 221 2.64 -5.47 -10.42
N VAL A 222 3.64 -4.95 -11.13
CA VAL A 222 3.45 -3.93 -12.18
C VAL A 222 2.58 -4.48 -13.32
N LEU A 223 2.84 -5.70 -13.77
CA LEU A 223 2.08 -6.30 -14.86
C LEU A 223 0.61 -6.53 -14.47
N THR A 224 0.36 -7.07 -13.28
CA THR A 224 -1.02 -7.24 -12.78
C THR A 224 -1.71 -5.89 -12.59
N SER A 225 -1.01 -4.87 -12.09
CA SER A 225 -1.56 -3.53 -11.92
C SER A 225 -1.98 -2.90 -13.25
N VAL A 226 -1.17 -3.03 -14.28
CA VAL A 226 -1.51 -2.56 -15.64
C VAL A 226 -2.72 -3.31 -16.18
N ILE A 227 -2.75 -4.64 -16.06
CA ILE A 227 -3.88 -5.47 -16.51
C ILE A 227 -5.16 -5.04 -15.78
N GLN A 228 -5.15 -4.93 -14.46
CA GLN A 228 -6.32 -4.58 -13.66
C GLN A 228 -6.82 -3.17 -13.96
N GLY A 229 -5.91 -2.20 -14.04
CA GLY A 229 -6.27 -0.83 -14.39
C GLY A 229 -6.87 -0.72 -15.80
N THR A 230 -6.30 -1.45 -16.76
CA THR A 230 -6.81 -1.48 -18.14
C THR A 230 -8.19 -2.14 -18.19
N LEU A 231 -8.36 -3.28 -17.53
CA LEU A 231 -9.66 -3.99 -17.48
C LEU A 231 -10.74 -3.11 -16.83
N LEU A 232 -10.41 -2.44 -15.70
CA LEU A 232 -11.37 -1.58 -15.02
C LEU A 232 -11.69 -0.34 -15.86
N GLY A 233 -10.69 0.28 -16.49
CA GLY A 233 -10.88 1.41 -17.40
C GLY A 233 -11.76 1.06 -18.59
N ILE A 234 -11.53 -0.08 -19.24
CA ILE A 234 -12.39 -0.59 -20.32
C ILE A 234 -13.80 -0.86 -19.79
N GLY A 235 -13.94 -1.49 -18.62
CA GLY A 235 -15.24 -1.74 -18.00
C GLY A 235 -16.04 -0.46 -17.77
N PHE A 236 -15.38 0.59 -17.23
CA PHE A 236 -16.01 1.90 -17.05
C PHE A 236 -16.44 2.53 -18.39
N ALA A 237 -15.61 2.42 -19.42
CA ALA A 237 -15.92 2.94 -20.74
C ALA A 237 -17.13 2.22 -21.38
N VAL A 238 -17.17 0.88 -21.32
CA VAL A 238 -18.24 0.06 -21.89
C VAL A 238 -19.59 0.30 -21.18
N ILE A 239 -19.53 0.52 -19.86
CA ILE A 239 -20.73 0.78 -19.04
C ILE A 239 -21.21 2.25 -19.19
N GLY A 240 -20.39 3.12 -19.83
CA GLY A 240 -20.70 4.54 -20.00
C GLY A 240 -20.46 5.39 -18.77
N LEU A 241 -19.56 4.95 -17.87
CA LEU A 241 -19.19 5.71 -16.67
C LEU A 241 -18.21 6.86 -17.02
N PRO A 242 -18.23 7.98 -16.26
CA PRO A 242 -17.39 9.12 -16.54
C PRO A 242 -15.90 8.81 -16.28
N ALA A 243 -15.01 9.47 -17.02
CA ALA A 243 -13.58 9.45 -16.83
C ALA A 243 -12.93 8.05 -16.75
N PRO A 244 -13.20 7.12 -17.69
CA PRO A 244 -12.76 5.72 -17.60
C PRO A 244 -11.23 5.59 -17.53
N VAL A 245 -10.48 6.45 -18.21
CA VAL A 245 -9.02 6.45 -18.19
C VAL A 245 -8.51 6.83 -16.80
N VAL A 246 -9.11 7.83 -16.16
CA VAL A 246 -8.70 8.29 -14.81
C VAL A 246 -8.92 7.18 -13.79
N PHE A 247 -10.09 6.55 -13.81
CA PHE A 247 -10.40 5.46 -12.89
C PHE A 247 -9.61 4.19 -13.20
N GLY A 248 -9.27 3.93 -14.45
CA GLY A 248 -8.36 2.87 -14.85
C GLY A 248 -6.95 3.07 -14.30
N VAL A 249 -6.38 4.27 -14.44
CA VAL A 249 -5.07 4.62 -13.88
C VAL A 249 -5.10 4.55 -12.35
N LEU A 250 -6.16 5.07 -11.73
CA LEU A 250 -6.35 5.00 -10.29
C LEU A 250 -6.40 3.55 -9.80
N ALA A 251 -7.14 2.70 -10.50
CA ALA A 251 -7.21 1.27 -10.20
C ALA A 251 -5.85 0.58 -10.37
N ALA A 252 -5.07 0.93 -11.39
CA ALA A 252 -3.71 0.42 -11.57
C ALA A 252 -2.80 0.78 -10.39
N VAL A 253 -2.85 2.02 -9.91
CA VAL A 253 -2.06 2.46 -8.75
C VAL A 253 -2.51 1.75 -7.48
N LEU A 254 -3.81 1.70 -7.23
CA LEU A 254 -4.35 1.08 -6.02
C LEU A 254 -4.22 -0.45 -6.02
N SER A 255 -4.19 -1.09 -7.18
CA SER A 255 -4.03 -2.56 -7.31
C SER A 255 -2.68 -3.09 -6.81
N VAL A 256 -1.71 -2.21 -6.57
CA VAL A 256 -0.46 -2.57 -5.88
C VAL A 256 -0.77 -3.12 -4.48
N VAL A 257 -1.85 -2.64 -3.84
CA VAL A 257 -2.36 -3.19 -2.57
C VAL A 257 -3.10 -4.50 -2.83
N PRO A 258 -2.63 -5.65 -2.32
CA PRO A 258 -3.30 -6.93 -2.52
C PRO A 258 -4.64 -6.97 -1.78
N PHE A 259 -5.53 -7.87 -2.21
CA PHE A 259 -6.81 -8.17 -1.56
C PHE A 259 -7.77 -6.97 -1.42
N GLY A 260 -7.79 -6.06 -2.37
CA GLY A 260 -8.84 -5.04 -2.37
C GLY A 260 -8.46 -3.69 -2.95
N GLY A 261 -7.22 -3.52 -3.44
CA GLY A 261 -6.79 -2.24 -4.02
C GLY A 261 -7.74 -1.72 -5.10
N THR A 262 -8.13 -2.56 -6.03
CA THR A 262 -9.09 -2.21 -7.08
C THR A 262 -10.52 -2.02 -6.57
N ALA A 263 -10.88 -2.70 -5.46
CA ALA A 263 -12.21 -2.56 -4.85
C ALA A 263 -12.45 -1.14 -4.33
N LEU A 264 -11.40 -0.43 -3.91
CA LEU A 264 -11.48 0.98 -3.53
C LEU A 264 -11.97 1.88 -4.67
N VAL A 265 -11.91 1.42 -5.91
CA VAL A 265 -12.41 2.15 -7.08
C VAL A 265 -13.80 1.68 -7.48
N TRP A 266 -14.00 0.37 -7.68
CA TRP A 266 -15.25 -0.11 -8.24
C TRP A 266 -16.38 -0.23 -7.20
N VAL A 267 -16.09 -0.48 -5.92
CA VAL A 267 -17.13 -0.58 -4.88
C VAL A 267 -17.84 0.76 -4.64
N PRO A 268 -17.15 1.91 -4.50
CA PRO A 268 -17.83 3.21 -4.42
C PRO A 268 -18.63 3.54 -5.70
N ALA A 269 -18.12 3.18 -6.88
CA ALA A 269 -18.85 3.36 -8.14
C ALA A 269 -20.13 2.53 -8.16
N LEU A 270 -20.06 1.25 -7.74
CA LEU A 270 -21.22 0.37 -7.59
C LEU A 270 -22.25 0.98 -6.63
N ALA A 271 -21.82 1.41 -5.45
CA ALA A 271 -22.71 2.01 -4.46
C ALA A 271 -23.43 3.26 -5.01
N THR A 272 -22.70 4.12 -5.72
CA THR A 272 -23.26 5.32 -6.34
C THR A 272 -24.34 4.97 -7.38
N LEU A 273 -24.08 3.97 -8.24
CA LEU A 273 -25.03 3.53 -9.26
C LEU A 273 -26.28 2.89 -8.65
N MET A 274 -26.12 2.13 -7.56
CA MET A 274 -27.25 1.56 -6.81
C MET A 274 -28.15 2.66 -6.23
N ILE A 275 -27.55 3.69 -5.61
CA ILE A 275 -28.29 4.84 -5.05
C ILE A 275 -29.01 5.63 -6.15
N GLN A 276 -28.43 5.74 -7.34
CA GLN A 276 -29.01 6.44 -8.49
C GLN A 276 -30.09 5.62 -9.21
N GLY A 277 -30.34 4.38 -8.80
CA GLY A 277 -31.30 3.49 -9.46
C GLY A 277 -30.84 2.94 -10.82
N SER A 278 -29.57 3.12 -11.17
CA SER A 278 -28.99 2.65 -12.44
C SER A 278 -28.56 1.19 -12.35
N TYR A 279 -29.50 0.29 -12.08
CA TYR A 279 -29.22 -1.12 -11.78
C TYR A 279 -28.49 -1.87 -12.89
N GLY A 280 -28.77 -1.55 -14.17
CA GLY A 280 -28.06 -2.16 -15.30
C GLY A 280 -26.56 -1.88 -15.28
N GLN A 281 -26.19 -0.61 -15.03
CA GLN A 281 -24.79 -0.20 -14.89
C GLN A 281 -24.15 -0.76 -13.60
N ALA A 282 -24.93 -0.85 -12.52
CA ALA A 282 -24.49 -1.43 -11.24
C ALA A 282 -24.10 -2.92 -11.41
N VAL A 283 -24.92 -3.71 -12.10
CA VAL A 283 -24.60 -5.11 -12.43
C VAL A 283 -23.36 -5.18 -13.32
N GLY A 284 -23.23 -4.30 -14.31
CA GLY A 284 -22.06 -4.26 -15.18
C GLY A 284 -20.78 -4.02 -14.39
N ILE A 285 -20.74 -3.02 -13.50
CA ILE A 285 -19.54 -2.71 -12.69
C ILE A 285 -19.23 -3.80 -11.66
N LEU A 286 -20.27 -4.48 -11.13
CA LEU A 286 -20.09 -5.63 -10.25
C LEU A 286 -19.37 -6.77 -10.98
N VAL A 287 -19.82 -7.11 -12.20
CA VAL A 287 -19.18 -8.15 -13.02
C VAL A 287 -17.72 -7.79 -13.33
N VAL A 288 -17.47 -6.57 -13.79
CA VAL A 288 -16.11 -6.08 -14.06
C VAL A 288 -15.28 -6.11 -12.79
N GLY A 289 -15.81 -5.64 -11.67
CA GLY A 289 -15.11 -5.62 -10.37
C GLY A 289 -14.71 -7.02 -9.89
N VAL A 290 -15.60 -8.01 -10.02
CA VAL A 290 -15.31 -9.42 -9.70
C VAL A 290 -14.23 -9.99 -10.61
N ILE A 291 -14.29 -9.72 -11.92
CA ILE A 291 -13.25 -10.17 -12.88
C ILE A 291 -11.92 -9.56 -12.52
N VAL A 292 -11.85 -8.25 -12.28
CA VAL A 292 -10.61 -7.53 -11.94
C VAL A 292 -10.05 -8.01 -10.61
N SER A 293 -10.89 -8.23 -9.60
CA SER A 293 -10.47 -8.76 -8.30
C SER A 293 -9.94 -10.20 -8.40
N SER A 294 -10.44 -10.99 -9.35
CA SER A 294 -9.97 -12.34 -9.60
C SER A 294 -8.54 -12.38 -10.16
N VAL A 295 -8.08 -11.32 -10.83
CA VAL A 295 -6.71 -11.21 -11.32
C VAL A 295 -5.68 -11.30 -10.18
N ASP A 296 -5.96 -10.66 -9.04
CA ASP A 296 -5.07 -10.74 -7.87
C ASP A 296 -4.90 -12.17 -7.33
N ASN A 297 -5.99 -12.93 -7.34
CA ASN A 297 -6.02 -14.26 -6.76
C ASN A 297 -5.40 -15.35 -7.67
N PHE A 298 -5.51 -15.18 -9.00
CA PHE A 298 -5.08 -16.20 -9.95
C PHE A 298 -3.86 -15.79 -10.77
N VAL A 299 -3.82 -14.58 -11.30
CA VAL A 299 -2.77 -14.16 -12.24
C VAL A 299 -1.48 -13.77 -11.51
N LYS A 300 -1.58 -13.09 -10.38
CA LYS A 300 -0.43 -12.63 -9.60
C LYS A 300 0.45 -13.79 -9.09
N PRO A 301 -0.10 -14.86 -8.46
CA PRO A 301 0.68 -16.03 -8.09
C PRO A 301 1.33 -16.73 -9.30
N LEU A 302 0.62 -16.84 -10.41
CA LEU A 302 1.14 -17.46 -11.64
C LEU A 302 2.34 -16.70 -12.23
N LEU A 303 2.27 -15.37 -12.24
CA LEU A 303 3.35 -14.52 -12.76
C LEU A 303 4.58 -14.48 -11.86
N ILE A 304 4.39 -14.64 -10.54
CA ILE A 304 5.48 -14.64 -9.57
C ILE A 304 6.13 -16.03 -9.47
N SER A 305 5.35 -17.10 -9.36
CA SER A 305 5.85 -18.47 -9.13
C SER A 305 6.61 -19.04 -10.32
N GLY A 306 6.22 -18.71 -11.55
CA GLY A 306 6.88 -19.21 -12.76
C GLY A 306 8.31 -18.69 -13.00
N ARG A 307 8.78 -17.71 -12.24
CA ARG A 307 10.10 -17.06 -12.40
C ARG A 307 10.88 -16.89 -11.09
N SER A 308 10.31 -17.30 -9.97
CA SER A 308 10.94 -17.21 -8.65
C SER A 308 11.51 -18.58 -8.25
N PRO A 309 12.73 -18.66 -7.72
CA PRO A 309 13.30 -19.89 -7.16
C PRO A 309 12.63 -20.29 -5.83
N LEU A 310 11.57 -19.59 -5.40
CA LEU A 310 10.90 -19.83 -4.14
C LEU A 310 9.62 -20.66 -4.32
N PRO A 311 9.32 -21.57 -3.36
CA PRO A 311 8.02 -22.23 -3.30
C PRO A 311 6.89 -21.21 -3.15
N THR A 312 5.75 -21.45 -3.78
CA THR A 312 4.58 -20.55 -3.75
C THR A 312 4.14 -20.21 -2.32
N LEU A 313 4.17 -21.21 -1.42
CA LEU A 313 3.83 -21.02 -0.01
C LEU A 313 4.79 -20.03 0.68
N ALA A 314 6.09 -20.09 0.39
CA ALA A 314 7.08 -19.18 0.95
C ALA A 314 6.85 -17.74 0.47
N VAL A 315 6.49 -17.56 -0.79
CA VAL A 315 6.10 -16.24 -1.32
C VAL A 315 4.84 -15.72 -0.62
N PHE A 316 3.83 -16.57 -0.47
CA PHE A 316 2.56 -16.22 0.20
C PHE A 316 2.78 -15.78 1.66
N ILE A 317 3.54 -16.59 2.43
CA ILE A 317 3.91 -16.25 3.82
C ILE A 317 4.73 -14.96 3.86
N GLY A 318 5.68 -14.79 2.94
CA GLY A 318 6.49 -13.57 2.83
C GLY A 318 5.64 -12.34 2.59
N VAL A 319 4.69 -12.40 1.66
CA VAL A 319 3.78 -11.29 1.33
C VAL A 319 2.88 -10.93 2.51
N LEU A 320 2.16 -11.90 3.08
CA LEU A 320 1.21 -11.64 4.18
C LEU A 320 1.93 -11.29 5.49
N GLY A 321 2.96 -12.08 5.85
CA GLY A 321 3.76 -11.81 7.03
C GLY A 321 4.52 -10.49 6.94
N GLY A 322 5.07 -10.18 5.76
CA GLY A 322 5.71 -8.91 5.48
C GLY A 322 4.75 -7.73 5.63
N LEU A 323 3.54 -7.83 5.05
CA LEU A 323 2.50 -6.81 5.15
C LEU A 323 2.11 -6.56 6.62
N ALA A 324 1.95 -7.62 7.41
CA ALA A 324 1.61 -7.51 8.82
C ALA A 324 2.75 -6.91 9.68
N ALA A 325 4.01 -7.26 9.37
CA ALA A 325 5.17 -6.84 10.16
C ALA A 325 5.69 -5.44 9.79
N PHE A 326 5.71 -5.11 8.49
CA PHE A 326 6.35 -3.91 7.94
C PHE A 326 5.37 -2.97 7.24
N GLY A 327 4.06 -3.26 7.30
CA GLY A 327 3.07 -2.51 6.54
C GLY A 327 3.24 -2.70 5.02
N PHE A 328 2.85 -1.69 4.24
CA PHE A 328 2.80 -1.79 2.78
C PHE A 328 4.13 -2.15 2.11
N ILE A 329 5.28 -1.68 2.63
CA ILE A 329 6.60 -2.05 2.11
C ILE A 329 6.88 -3.54 2.30
N GLY A 330 6.30 -4.17 3.32
CA GLY A 330 6.47 -5.59 3.61
C GLY A 330 5.98 -6.52 2.51
N LEU A 331 5.07 -6.03 1.64
CA LEU A 331 4.63 -6.73 0.43
C LEU A 331 5.82 -7.12 -0.48
N PHE A 332 6.81 -6.25 -0.54
CA PHE A 332 8.01 -6.41 -1.36
C PHE A 332 9.17 -7.00 -0.55
N VAL A 333 9.38 -6.48 0.66
CA VAL A 333 10.47 -6.90 1.53
C VAL A 333 10.25 -8.31 2.09
N GLY A 334 9.00 -8.68 2.39
CA GLY A 334 8.68 -9.99 2.96
C GLY A 334 9.17 -11.18 2.14
N PRO A 335 8.85 -11.30 0.85
CA PRO A 335 9.42 -12.35 -0.01
C PRO A 335 10.94 -12.34 -0.08
N VAL A 336 11.57 -11.16 -0.04
CA VAL A 336 13.03 -11.02 -0.07
C VAL A 336 13.64 -11.56 1.24
N VAL A 337 13.03 -11.26 2.39
CA VAL A 337 13.45 -11.79 3.69
C VAL A 337 13.31 -13.32 3.74
N ILE A 338 12.21 -13.86 3.24
CA ILE A 338 12.03 -15.32 3.16
C ILE A 338 13.08 -15.94 2.23
N ALA A 339 13.38 -15.32 1.09
CA ALA A 339 14.43 -15.77 0.18
C ALA A 339 15.80 -15.79 0.85
N LEU A 340 16.10 -14.75 1.65
CA LEU A 340 17.34 -14.67 2.44
C LEU A 340 17.44 -15.82 3.44
N VAL A 341 16.38 -16.07 4.20
CA VAL A 341 16.34 -17.16 5.20
C VAL A 341 16.55 -18.50 4.53
N LEU A 342 15.85 -18.79 3.44
CA LEU A 342 16.00 -20.06 2.72
C LEU A 342 17.39 -20.24 2.13
N ALA A 343 18.00 -19.18 1.58
CA ALA A 343 19.37 -19.23 1.08
C ALA A 343 20.38 -19.50 2.20
N LEU A 344 20.22 -18.89 3.38
CA LEU A 344 21.11 -19.13 4.52
C LEU A 344 20.96 -20.55 5.06
N ILE A 345 19.75 -21.11 5.10
CA ILE A 345 19.51 -22.51 5.50
C ILE A 345 20.20 -23.47 4.50
N GLU A 346 20.09 -23.21 3.20
CA GLU A 346 20.73 -24.00 2.15
C GLU A 346 22.25 -23.99 2.30
N PHE A 347 22.86 -22.82 2.47
CA PHE A 347 24.29 -22.69 2.72
C PHE A 347 24.77 -23.37 4.01
N ALA A 348 23.92 -23.40 5.05
CA ALA A 348 24.23 -24.10 6.29
C ALA A 348 24.18 -25.65 6.12
N ARG A 349 23.28 -26.14 5.26
CA ARG A 349 23.16 -27.58 4.95
C ARG A 349 24.34 -28.09 4.11
N GLU A 350 24.81 -27.31 3.14
CA GLU A 350 25.97 -27.64 2.31
C GLU A 350 27.29 -27.76 3.10
N LYS A 351 27.36 -27.19 4.30
CA LYS A 351 28.53 -27.27 5.20
C LYS A 351 28.54 -28.51 6.08
N ARG A 352 27.50 -29.37 6.08
CA ARG A 352 27.51 -30.61 6.83
C ARG A 352 28.03 -31.70 5.90
N PRO A 353 29.26 -32.28 6.19
CA PRO A 353 29.78 -33.42 5.48
C PRO A 353 28.92 -34.68 5.71
#